data_2aaaf98f7582cde939f9a2c29219eaf6
#
_entry.id   2aaaf98f7582cde939f9a2c29219eaf6
#
_cell.length_a   1.000
_cell.length_b   1.000
_cell.length_c   1.000
_cell.angle_alpha   90.00
_cell.angle_beta   90.00
_cell.angle_gamma   90.00
#
_symmetry.space_group_name_H-M   'P 1'
#
loop_
_entity.id
_entity.type
_entity.pdbx_description
1 polymer ?
#
loop_
_entity_poly.entity_id
_entity_poly.type
_entity_poly.pdbx_seq_one_letter_code
_entity_poly.pdbx_strand_id
1 'polypeptide(L)'
;MLFRSNPERVQAVLNWTPPESVKQVRSFLGLASYCRRFVENFSKVAKPLTELLKKDKKFEWTPQCEHSFQELKRRLTSAPVLVPPDFSKDFVIYCDASRQGLGCILMQDRHVIAYASRQLHPHEENYPTHDLELAAVVDRKSTRLNSSHQL
;
A
#
# COMPACT_ATOMS: atom_id res chain seq x y z
N MET A 1 -19.05 -1.80 -13.90
CA MET A 1 -18.56 -0.45 -13.54
C MET A 1 -17.09 -0.54 -13.14
N LEU A 2 -16.24 0.22 -13.76
CA LEU A 2 -14.81 0.20 -13.46
C LEU A 2 -14.50 1.23 -12.38
N PHE A 3 -13.79 0.84 -11.32
CA PHE A 3 -13.38 1.76 -10.27
C PHE A 3 -12.07 2.45 -10.65
N ARG A 4 -12.11 3.76 -10.71
CA ARG A 4 -10.93 4.62 -10.79
C ARG A 4 -10.81 5.43 -9.51
N SER A 5 -9.59 5.82 -9.17
CA SER A 5 -9.39 6.83 -8.13
C SER A 5 -10.08 8.13 -8.56
N ASN A 6 -10.66 8.84 -7.60
CA ASN A 6 -11.32 10.11 -7.88
C ASN A 6 -10.32 11.10 -8.53
N PRO A 7 -10.62 11.65 -9.74
CA PRO A 7 -9.70 12.56 -10.43
C PRO A 7 -9.26 13.78 -9.62
N GLU A 8 -10.15 14.34 -8.80
CA GLU A 8 -9.83 15.49 -7.94
C GLU A 8 -8.78 15.13 -6.88
N ARG A 9 -8.85 13.94 -6.30
CA ARG A 9 -7.87 13.46 -5.31
C ARG A 9 -6.54 13.14 -5.96
N VAL A 10 -6.55 12.56 -7.15
CA VAL A 10 -5.34 12.32 -7.94
C VAL A 10 -4.65 13.64 -8.25
N GLN A 11 -5.39 14.65 -8.67
CA GLN A 11 -4.84 15.98 -8.96
C GLN A 11 -4.29 16.64 -7.70
N ALA A 12 -4.95 16.47 -6.54
CA ALA A 12 -4.45 16.97 -5.27
C ALA A 12 -3.10 16.34 -4.89
N VAL A 13 -2.94 15.03 -5.14
CA VAL A 13 -1.66 14.33 -4.91
C VAL A 13 -0.57 14.85 -5.85
N LEU A 14 -0.89 15.07 -7.12
CA LEU A 14 0.06 15.61 -8.11
C LEU A 14 0.60 16.98 -7.74
N ASN A 15 -0.26 17.83 -7.24
CA ASN A 15 0.10 19.21 -6.87
C ASN A 15 0.81 19.31 -5.51
N TRP A 16 0.98 18.19 -4.80
CA TRP A 16 1.63 18.20 -3.50
C TRP A 16 3.12 18.46 -3.63
N THR A 17 3.60 19.42 -2.85
CA THR A 17 5.03 19.75 -2.77
C THR A 17 5.74 18.82 -1.80
N PRO A 18 7.08 18.61 -1.94
CA PRO A 18 7.83 17.79 -0.98
C PRO A 18 7.63 18.24 0.46
N PRO A 19 7.31 17.31 1.38
CA PRO A 19 7.13 17.64 2.80
C PRO A 19 8.38 18.23 3.45
N GLU A 20 8.18 19.24 4.28
CA GLU A 20 9.24 19.90 5.04
C GLU A 20 9.16 19.61 6.55
N SER A 21 8.16 18.84 6.97
CA SER A 21 7.96 18.48 8.38
C SER A 21 7.25 17.13 8.50
N VAL A 22 7.36 16.52 9.70
CA VAL A 22 6.65 15.27 10.03
C VAL A 22 5.13 15.43 9.85
N LYS A 23 4.59 16.60 10.22
CA LYS A 23 3.16 16.88 10.04
C LYS A 23 2.75 16.83 8.56
N GLN A 24 3.57 17.40 7.68
CA GLN A 24 3.31 17.39 6.24
C GLN A 24 3.46 15.97 5.66
N VAL A 25 4.44 15.20 6.12
CA VAL A 25 4.57 13.77 5.73
C VAL A 25 3.32 13.00 6.13
N ARG A 26 2.82 13.20 7.34
CA ARG A 26 1.60 12.54 7.82
C ARG A 26 0.38 12.90 6.98
N SER A 27 0.25 14.16 6.61
CA SER A 27 -0.85 14.63 5.75
C SER A 27 -0.79 14.02 4.35
N PHE A 28 0.40 13.97 3.75
CA PHE A 28 0.61 13.35 2.44
C PHE A 28 0.29 11.85 2.47
N LEU A 29 0.85 11.12 3.45
CA LEU A 29 0.61 9.69 3.59
C LEU A 29 -0.86 9.38 3.90
N GLY A 30 -1.55 10.23 4.65
CA GLY A 30 -2.98 10.09 4.91
C GLY A 30 -3.80 10.15 3.63
N LEU A 31 -3.52 11.11 2.76
CA LEU A 31 -4.18 11.20 1.45
C LEU A 31 -3.79 10.05 0.53
N ALA A 32 -2.50 9.72 0.45
CA ALA A 32 -2.01 8.62 -0.37
C ALA A 32 -2.58 7.28 0.08
N SER A 33 -2.68 7.03 1.37
CA SER A 33 -3.22 5.79 1.96
C SER A 33 -4.70 5.56 1.60
N TYR A 34 -5.46 6.60 1.39
CA TYR A 34 -6.84 6.47 0.92
C TYR A 34 -6.92 5.75 -0.43
N CYS A 35 -5.91 5.94 -1.27
CA CYS A 35 -5.83 5.33 -2.61
C CYS A 35 -4.93 4.10 -2.66
N ARG A 36 -4.49 3.56 -1.52
CA ARG A 36 -3.50 2.47 -1.46
C ARG A 36 -3.95 1.19 -2.17
N ARG A 37 -5.26 0.92 -2.26
CA ARG A 37 -5.80 -0.25 -2.97
C ARG A 37 -5.52 -0.22 -4.47
N PHE A 38 -5.18 0.94 -5.03
CA PHE A 38 -4.82 1.13 -6.42
C PHE A 38 -3.31 1.01 -6.66
N VAL A 39 -2.53 0.87 -5.61
CA VAL A 39 -1.06 0.90 -5.67
C VAL A 39 -0.48 -0.43 -5.21
N GLU A 40 0.17 -1.13 -6.12
CA GLU A 40 0.90 -2.34 -5.78
C GLU A 40 2.08 -2.01 -4.86
N ASN A 41 2.25 -2.81 -3.81
CA ASN A 41 3.35 -2.66 -2.85
C ASN A 41 3.43 -1.27 -2.18
N PHE A 42 2.31 -0.65 -1.92
CA PHE A 42 2.25 0.67 -1.28
C PHE A 42 3.14 0.78 -0.04
N SER A 43 3.06 -0.19 0.87
CA SER A 43 3.84 -0.15 2.11
C SER A 43 5.35 -0.20 1.88
N LYS A 44 5.82 -0.93 0.88
CA LYS A 44 7.24 -0.99 0.51
C LYS A 44 7.70 0.35 -0.06
N VAL A 45 6.93 0.91 -0.97
CA VAL A 45 7.23 2.20 -1.59
C VAL A 45 7.21 3.33 -0.57
N ALA A 46 6.24 3.33 0.35
CA ALA A 46 6.07 4.36 1.36
C ALA A 46 7.04 4.23 2.56
N LYS A 47 7.77 3.13 2.68
CA LYS A 47 8.60 2.85 3.86
C LYS A 47 9.54 3.99 4.26
N PRO A 48 10.32 4.62 3.36
CA PRO A 48 11.18 5.74 3.72
C PRO A 48 10.43 6.91 4.37
N LEU A 49 9.20 7.18 3.90
CA LEU A 49 8.36 8.23 4.47
C LEU A 49 7.73 7.81 5.80
N THR A 50 7.29 6.58 5.91
CA THR A 50 6.72 6.03 7.15
C THR A 50 7.74 6.02 8.28
N GLU A 51 9.01 5.76 7.97
CA GLU A 51 10.10 5.82 8.94
C GLU A 51 10.25 7.20 9.59
N LEU A 52 9.96 8.28 8.85
CA LEU A 52 9.99 9.65 9.39
C LEU A 52 8.89 9.92 10.43
N LEU A 53 7.85 9.10 10.49
CA LEU A 53 6.76 9.23 11.47
C LEU A 53 7.09 8.60 12.84
N LYS A 54 8.19 7.86 12.94
CA LYS A 54 8.61 7.23 14.19
C LYS A 54 8.93 8.29 15.25
N LYS A 55 8.50 8.04 16.49
CA LYS A 55 8.52 8.99 17.61
C LYS A 55 9.90 9.60 17.88
N ASP A 56 10.95 8.80 17.81
CA ASP A 56 12.30 9.20 18.20
C ASP A 56 13.20 9.54 17.01
N LYS A 57 12.61 9.67 15.81
CA LYS A 57 13.39 9.96 14.61
C LYS A 57 13.36 11.44 14.28
N LYS A 58 14.55 12.03 14.14
CA LYS A 58 14.70 13.40 13.66
C LYS A 58 14.24 13.47 12.20
N PHE A 59 13.50 14.52 11.86
CA PHE A 59 13.10 14.76 10.48
C PHE A 59 14.31 15.05 9.62
N GLU A 60 14.54 14.22 8.62
CA GLU A 60 15.58 14.38 7.62
C GLU A 60 15.04 13.87 6.28
N TRP A 61 14.97 14.76 5.30
CA TRP A 61 14.50 14.42 3.96
C TRP A 61 15.67 13.87 3.13
N THR A 62 15.79 12.56 3.08
CA THR A 62 16.85 11.84 2.37
C THR A 62 16.52 11.67 0.89
N PRO A 63 17.51 11.33 0.02
CA PRO A 63 17.22 10.95 -1.37
C PRO A 63 16.24 9.80 -1.50
N GLN A 64 16.23 8.85 -0.55
CA GLN A 64 15.24 7.77 -0.52
C GLN A 64 13.82 8.29 -0.24
N CYS A 65 13.69 9.30 0.63
CA CYS A 65 12.41 9.95 0.89
C CYS A 65 11.88 10.65 -0.36
N GLU A 66 12.74 11.37 -1.07
CA GLU A 66 12.38 12.04 -2.32
C GLU A 66 11.96 11.02 -3.39
N HIS A 67 12.72 9.94 -3.55
CA HIS A 67 12.37 8.87 -4.48
C HIS A 67 11.03 8.23 -4.14
N SER A 68 10.81 7.91 -2.87
CA SER A 68 9.55 7.36 -2.38
C SER A 68 8.37 8.31 -2.66
N PHE A 69 8.54 9.58 -2.37
CA PHE A 69 7.53 10.62 -2.62
C PHE A 69 7.16 10.72 -4.10
N GLN A 70 8.13 10.82 -4.99
CA GLN A 70 7.92 10.89 -6.42
C GLN A 70 7.31 9.60 -6.97
N GLU A 71 7.75 8.45 -6.51
CA GLU A 71 7.24 7.14 -6.93
C GLU A 71 5.77 6.95 -6.51
N LEU A 72 5.39 7.36 -5.31
CA LEU A 72 3.99 7.35 -4.86
C LEU A 72 3.12 8.26 -5.74
N LYS A 73 3.59 9.46 -6.03
CA LYS A 73 2.88 10.37 -6.94
C LYS A 73 2.69 9.75 -8.32
N ARG A 74 3.73 9.15 -8.88
CA ARG A 74 3.68 8.48 -10.18
C ARG A 74 2.67 7.34 -10.19
N ARG A 75 2.72 6.46 -9.20
CA ARG A 75 1.82 5.29 -9.10
C ARG A 75 0.36 5.69 -8.90
N LEU A 76 0.11 6.70 -8.08
CA LEU A 76 -1.25 7.19 -7.84
C LEU A 76 -1.86 7.85 -9.09
N THR A 77 -1.05 8.48 -9.92
CA THR A 77 -1.52 9.12 -11.15
C THR A 77 -1.69 8.16 -12.32
N SER A 78 -0.92 7.08 -12.34
CA SER A 78 -1.00 6.00 -13.33
C SER A 78 -1.77 4.78 -12.82
N ALA A 79 -2.54 4.94 -11.75
CA ALA A 79 -3.27 3.84 -11.11
C ALA A 79 -4.15 3.09 -12.12
N PRO A 80 -4.11 1.75 -12.11
CA PRO A 80 -4.92 0.94 -13.01
C PRO A 80 -6.41 1.08 -12.70
N VAL A 81 -7.23 0.81 -13.68
CA VAL A 81 -8.67 0.66 -13.49
C VAL A 81 -8.91 -0.66 -12.77
N LEU A 82 -9.53 -0.61 -11.59
CA LEU A 82 -9.88 -1.81 -10.84
C LEU A 82 -11.28 -2.28 -11.22
N VAL A 83 -11.45 -3.61 -11.26
CA VAL A 83 -12.73 -4.26 -11.51
C VAL A 83 -13.47 -4.44 -10.17
N PRO A 84 -14.79 -4.16 -10.10
CA PRO A 84 -15.55 -4.45 -8.88
C PRO A 84 -15.60 -5.95 -8.61
N PRO A 85 -15.58 -6.38 -7.34
CA PRO A 85 -15.65 -7.79 -6.99
C PRO A 85 -17.02 -8.38 -7.32
N ASP A 86 -17.02 -9.60 -7.85
CA ASP A 86 -18.22 -10.44 -8.03
C ASP A 86 -18.16 -11.57 -7.02
N PHE A 87 -19.00 -11.50 -5.99
CA PHE A 87 -18.98 -12.47 -4.89
C PHE A 87 -19.54 -13.86 -5.28
N SER A 88 -20.07 -14.00 -6.49
CA SER A 88 -20.51 -15.31 -7.03
C SER A 88 -19.36 -16.11 -7.66
N LYS A 89 -18.20 -15.49 -7.85
CA LYS A 89 -17.03 -16.10 -8.49
C LYS A 89 -15.89 -16.27 -7.50
N ASP A 90 -14.98 -17.17 -7.86
CA ASP A 90 -13.79 -17.44 -7.07
C ASP A 90 -12.80 -16.27 -7.11
N PHE A 91 -12.16 -16.03 -5.99
CA PHE A 91 -11.06 -15.07 -5.87
C PHE A 91 -9.72 -15.80 -5.93
N VAL A 92 -8.76 -15.20 -6.60
CA VAL A 92 -7.36 -15.63 -6.60
C VAL A 92 -6.53 -14.57 -5.91
N ILE A 93 -5.74 -14.98 -4.93
CA ILE A 93 -4.84 -14.10 -4.18
C ILE A 93 -3.41 -14.49 -4.49
N TYR A 94 -2.65 -13.55 -5.01
CA TYR A 94 -1.20 -13.67 -5.18
C TYR A 94 -0.54 -12.93 -4.01
N CYS A 95 0.28 -13.63 -3.27
CA CYS A 95 1.03 -13.06 -2.16
C CYS A 95 2.52 -13.09 -2.46
N ASP A 96 3.18 -11.98 -2.18
CA ASP A 96 4.61 -11.83 -2.28
C ASP A 96 5.17 -11.33 -0.94
N ALA A 97 6.22 -11.95 -0.50
CA ALA A 97 6.88 -11.59 0.74
C ALA A 97 8.36 -11.30 0.51
N SER A 98 8.84 -10.27 1.15
CA SER A 98 10.25 -9.92 1.16
C SER A 98 10.62 -9.34 2.52
N ARG A 99 11.90 -9.13 2.76
CA ARG A 99 12.37 -8.44 3.97
C ARG A 99 11.90 -6.99 4.07
N GLN A 100 11.38 -6.42 2.99
CA GLN A 100 10.88 -5.05 2.95
C GLN A 100 9.40 -4.95 3.31
N GLY A 101 8.65 -6.05 3.22
CA GLY A 101 7.23 -6.06 3.53
C GLY A 101 6.48 -7.20 2.85
N LEU A 102 5.20 -7.27 3.13
CA LEU A 102 4.26 -8.22 2.54
C LEU A 102 3.38 -7.50 1.54
N GLY A 103 3.16 -8.11 0.38
CA GLY A 103 2.28 -7.61 -0.66
C GLY A 103 1.30 -8.68 -1.14
N CYS A 104 0.10 -8.27 -1.51
CA CYS A 104 -0.90 -9.16 -2.08
C CYS A 104 -1.66 -8.48 -3.21
N ILE A 105 -2.08 -9.28 -4.17
CA ILE A 105 -2.94 -8.88 -5.28
C ILE A 105 -4.17 -9.75 -5.24
N LEU A 106 -5.34 -9.13 -5.14
CA LEU A 106 -6.62 -9.83 -5.24
C LEU A 106 -7.14 -9.74 -6.66
N MET A 107 -7.42 -10.88 -7.27
CA MET A 107 -7.83 -10.99 -8.67
C MET A 107 -9.09 -11.85 -8.84
N GLN A 108 -9.85 -11.56 -9.88
CA GLN A 108 -10.92 -12.40 -10.44
C GLN A 108 -10.85 -12.33 -11.96
N ASP A 109 -11.05 -13.45 -12.65
CA ASP A 109 -11.08 -13.53 -14.11
C ASP A 109 -9.88 -12.81 -14.76
N ARG A 110 -8.69 -12.97 -14.19
CA ARG A 110 -7.43 -12.30 -14.61
C ARG A 110 -7.44 -10.78 -14.52
N HIS A 111 -8.38 -10.20 -13.79
CA HIS A 111 -8.44 -8.76 -13.53
C HIS A 111 -8.11 -8.45 -12.07
N VAL A 112 -7.41 -7.37 -11.84
CA VAL A 112 -7.08 -6.92 -10.49
C VAL A 112 -8.29 -6.24 -9.86
N ILE A 113 -8.65 -6.67 -8.65
CA ILE A 113 -9.70 -6.06 -7.85
C ILE A 113 -9.11 -5.07 -6.85
N ALA A 114 -8.04 -5.47 -6.19
CA ALA A 114 -7.38 -4.62 -5.21
C ALA A 114 -5.94 -5.06 -4.95
N TYR A 115 -5.11 -4.11 -4.57
CA TYR A 115 -3.79 -4.33 -4.00
C TYR A 115 -3.85 -4.15 -2.49
N ALA A 116 -3.01 -4.89 -1.77
CA ALA A 116 -2.80 -4.67 -0.35
C ALA A 116 -1.36 -4.97 0.02
N SER A 117 -0.89 -4.26 1.02
CA SER A 117 0.48 -4.41 1.51
C SER A 117 0.58 -3.97 2.96
N ARG A 118 1.55 -4.49 3.69
CA ARG A 118 1.95 -3.97 4.97
C ARG A 118 3.45 -4.15 5.20
N GLN A 119 3.98 -3.36 6.11
CA GLN A 119 5.36 -3.53 6.55
C GLN A 119 5.47 -4.73 7.49
N LEU A 120 6.68 -5.29 7.58
CA LEU A 120 6.97 -6.34 8.55
C LEU A 120 6.95 -5.78 9.97
N HIS A 121 6.44 -6.56 10.92
CA HIS A 121 6.67 -6.30 12.34
C HIS A 121 8.14 -6.60 12.69
N PRO A 122 8.71 -5.98 13.74
CA PRO A 122 10.13 -6.19 14.09
C PRO A 122 10.53 -7.65 14.25
N HIS A 123 9.65 -8.50 14.80
CA HIS A 123 9.92 -9.93 14.95
C HIS A 123 9.86 -10.72 13.65
N GLU A 124 9.19 -10.21 12.62
CA GLU A 124 9.07 -10.83 11.31
C GLU A 124 10.29 -10.54 10.41
N GLU A 125 11.04 -9.49 10.68
CA GLU A 125 12.21 -9.10 9.88
C GLU A 125 13.29 -10.19 9.85
N ASN A 126 13.34 -11.03 10.87
CA ASN A 126 14.28 -12.14 11.01
C ASN A 126 13.74 -13.48 10.50
N TYR A 127 12.51 -13.52 9.98
CA TYR A 127 11.94 -14.77 9.50
C TYR A 127 12.61 -15.22 8.19
N PRO A 128 12.80 -16.54 8.01
CA PRO A 128 13.15 -17.09 6.69
C PRO A 128 12.11 -16.72 5.63
N THR A 129 12.51 -16.68 4.37
CA THR A 129 11.63 -16.25 3.26
C THR A 129 10.32 -17.05 3.20
N HIS A 130 10.38 -18.38 3.42
CA HIS A 130 9.18 -19.22 3.40
C HIS A 130 8.20 -18.90 4.55
N ASP A 131 8.68 -18.50 5.73
CA ASP A 131 7.82 -18.08 6.83
C ASP A 131 7.17 -16.73 6.55
N LEU A 132 7.87 -15.81 5.88
CA LEU A 132 7.32 -14.54 5.42
C LEU A 132 6.20 -14.75 4.38
N GLU A 133 6.38 -15.68 3.46
CA GLU A 133 5.36 -16.03 2.47
C GLU A 133 4.12 -16.61 3.15
N LEU A 134 4.29 -17.47 4.13
CA LEU A 134 3.19 -18.01 4.92
C LEU A 134 2.49 -16.93 5.73
N ALA A 135 3.24 -16.02 6.35
CA ALA A 135 2.69 -14.89 7.10
C ALA A 135 1.83 -13.99 6.20
N ALA A 136 2.24 -13.74 4.96
CA ALA A 136 1.47 -12.97 3.99
C ALA A 136 0.11 -13.60 3.69
N VAL A 137 0.05 -14.93 3.54
CA VAL A 137 -1.19 -15.66 3.30
C VAL A 137 -2.11 -15.61 4.51
N VAL A 138 -1.58 -15.85 5.71
CA VAL A 138 -2.35 -15.84 6.97
C VAL A 138 -2.91 -14.46 7.27
N ASP A 139 -2.11 -13.42 7.13
CA ASP A 139 -2.52 -12.05 7.36
C ASP A 139 -3.67 -11.64 6.43
N ARG A 140 -3.62 -12.09 5.20
CA ARG A 140 -4.67 -11.80 4.21
C ARG A 140 -6.00 -12.48 4.54
N LYS A 141 -5.98 -13.70 5.05
CA LYS A 141 -7.18 -14.38 5.52
C LYS A 141 -7.84 -13.65 6.69
N SER A 142 -7.04 -13.18 7.64
CA SER A 142 -7.53 -12.40 8.80
C SER A 142 -8.18 -11.09 8.37
N THR A 143 -7.58 -10.35 7.45
CA THR A 143 -8.13 -9.09 6.92
C THR A 143 -9.45 -9.32 6.20
N ARG A 144 -9.58 -10.40 5.44
CA ARG A 144 -10.83 -10.78 4.75
C ARG A 144 -11.96 -11.03 5.74
N LEU A 145 -11.71 -11.78 6.82
CA LEU A 145 -12.70 -12.06 7.86
C LEU A 145 -13.15 -10.78 8.56
N ASN A 146 -12.24 -9.87 8.86
CA ASN A 146 -12.55 -8.58 9.46
C ASN A 146 -13.36 -7.68 8.52
N SER A 147 -13.10 -7.71 7.22
CA SER A 147 -13.86 -6.93 6.23
C SER A 147 -15.30 -7.43 6.06
N SER A 148 -15.54 -8.74 6.21
CA SER A 148 -16.89 -9.30 6.11
C SER A 148 -17.77 -8.94 7.32
N HIS A 149 -17.19 -8.52 8.43
CA HIS A 149 -17.93 -8.05 9.61
C HIS A 149 -18.27 -6.55 9.55
N GLN A 150 -17.69 -5.79 8.61
CA GLN A 150 -17.99 -4.36 8.42
C GLN A 150 -19.04 -4.10 7.33
N LEU A 151 -19.52 -5.13 6.71
CA LEU A 151 -20.63 -5.07 5.78
C LEU A 151 -21.92 -5.47 6.46
#